data_e3420b603304f80c7a836edccc42e272
#
_entry.id   e3420b603304f80c7a836edccc42e272
#
_cell.length_a   1.000
_cell.length_b   1.000
_cell.length_c   1.000
_cell.angle_alpha   90.00
_cell.angle_beta   90.00
_cell.angle_gamma   90.00
#
_symmetry.space_group_name_H-M   'P 1'
#
loop_
_entity.id
_entity.type
_entity.pdbx_description
1 polymer ?
#
loop_
_entity_poly.entity_id
_entity_poly.type
_entity_poly.pdbx_seq_one_letter_code
_entity_poly.pdbx_strand_id
1 'polypeptide(L)'
;LEDKRRLIESTFMQPVLDRWQNMDYAVLGIGKLQERDELRQFRCGGQNILEEIGKYSDLVVGDLCARRFNIKGEFIECDYNNKIIGVDGNILKATKNVMAIAVGSSKIFAIIGALRTKVIHYFVIDENTAKQVLNLLDSGSLPS
;
A
#
# COMPACT_ATOMS: atom_id res chain seq x y z
N LEU A 1 -2.25 -14.58 -13.83
CA LEU A 1 -1.94 -15.40 -12.62
C LEU A 1 -0.89 -16.47 -12.92
N GLU A 2 -0.98 -17.15 -14.07
CA GLU A 2 -0.02 -18.20 -14.44
C GLU A 2 1.40 -17.65 -14.65
N ASP A 3 1.54 -16.51 -15.34
CA ASP A 3 2.84 -15.87 -15.55
C ASP A 3 3.48 -15.43 -14.23
N LYS A 4 2.68 -14.92 -13.29
CA LYS A 4 3.17 -14.59 -11.93
C LYS A 4 3.71 -15.84 -11.23
N ARG A 5 2.98 -16.97 -11.29
CA ARG A 5 3.39 -18.22 -10.67
C ARG A 5 4.71 -18.72 -11.28
N ARG A 6 4.80 -18.78 -12.62
CA ARG A 6 6.02 -19.15 -13.33
C ARG A 6 7.23 -18.29 -12.94
N LEU A 7 7.01 -16.97 -12.79
CA LEU A 7 8.07 -16.04 -12.41
C LEU A 7 8.52 -16.27 -10.96
N ILE A 8 7.57 -16.42 -10.03
CA ILE A 8 7.87 -16.71 -8.62
C ILE A 8 8.58 -18.03 -8.44
N GLU A 9 8.20 -19.08 -9.19
CA GLU A 9 8.82 -20.40 -9.15
C GLU A 9 10.18 -20.46 -9.87
N SER A 10 10.55 -19.43 -10.61
CA SER A 10 11.83 -19.38 -11.32
C SER A 10 13.03 -19.27 -10.38
N THR A 11 14.13 -19.95 -10.75
CA THR A 11 15.39 -19.85 -9.99
C THR A 11 15.94 -18.43 -9.89
N PHE A 12 15.60 -17.58 -10.85
CA PHE A 12 15.97 -16.17 -10.87
C PHE A 12 15.32 -15.36 -9.74
N MET A 13 14.07 -15.66 -9.39
CA MET A 13 13.34 -14.94 -8.35
C MET A 13 13.61 -15.45 -6.93
N GLN A 14 14.05 -16.68 -6.76
CA GLN A 14 14.26 -17.27 -5.44
C GLN A 14 15.14 -16.40 -4.51
N PRO A 15 16.31 -15.87 -4.94
CA PRO A 15 17.13 -15.03 -4.07
C PRO A 15 16.44 -13.72 -3.62
N VAL A 16 15.52 -13.20 -4.44
CA VAL A 16 14.74 -11.99 -4.09
C VAL A 16 13.67 -12.34 -3.06
N LEU A 17 12.95 -13.44 -3.28
CA LEU A 17 11.92 -13.92 -2.36
C LEU A 17 12.49 -14.25 -0.98
N ASP A 18 13.65 -14.92 -0.94
CA ASP A 18 14.36 -15.24 0.30
C ASP A 18 14.74 -13.96 1.07
N ARG A 19 15.21 -12.92 0.36
CA ARG A 19 15.52 -11.64 0.98
C ARG A 19 14.28 -10.94 1.54
N TRP A 20 13.15 -10.99 0.83
CA TRP A 20 11.89 -10.42 1.34
C TRP A 20 11.40 -11.14 2.58
N GLN A 21 11.51 -12.47 2.63
CA GLN A 21 11.08 -13.26 3.79
C GLN A 21 11.99 -13.08 5.01
N ASN A 22 13.26 -12.76 4.80
CA ASN A 22 14.26 -12.66 5.84
C ASN A 22 14.76 -11.22 6.09
N MET A 23 13.99 -10.19 5.73
CA MET A 23 14.42 -8.82 5.98
C MET A 23 14.17 -8.41 7.43
N ASP A 24 15.20 -7.79 8.03
CA ASP A 24 15.11 -7.20 9.36
C ASP A 24 14.54 -5.77 9.33
N TYR A 25 14.73 -5.07 8.22
CA TYR A 25 14.31 -3.68 8.02
C TYR A 25 13.62 -3.50 6.69
N ALA A 26 12.50 -2.77 6.69
CA ALA A 26 11.84 -2.27 5.49
C ALA A 26 11.67 -0.76 5.59
N VAL A 27 12.12 -0.01 4.57
CA VAL A 27 11.87 1.42 4.45
C VAL A 27 10.99 1.64 3.24
N LEU A 28 9.82 2.25 3.43
CA LEU A 28 8.81 2.36 2.39
C LEU A 28 8.05 3.70 2.45
N GLY A 29 7.47 4.07 1.31
CA GLY A 29 6.54 5.19 1.23
C GLY A 29 5.10 4.73 1.42
N ILE A 30 4.21 5.68 1.74
CA ILE A 30 2.77 5.47 1.71
C ILE A 30 2.25 6.05 0.39
N GLY A 31 1.70 5.20 -0.48
CA GLY A 31 0.99 5.61 -1.68
C GLY A 31 -0.41 6.13 -1.36
N LYS A 32 -0.89 7.14 -2.07
CA LYS A 32 -2.30 7.54 -2.09
C LYS A 32 -2.98 6.93 -3.30
N LEU A 33 -4.31 6.77 -3.25
CA LEU A 33 -5.06 6.46 -4.46
C LEU A 33 -4.92 7.65 -5.42
N GLN A 34 -4.42 7.37 -6.62
CA GLN A 34 -4.29 8.37 -7.67
C GLN A 34 -5.66 8.69 -8.27
N GLU A 35 -5.87 9.95 -8.65
CA GLU A 35 -7.07 10.35 -9.38
C GLU A 35 -7.17 9.60 -10.71
N ARG A 36 -8.42 9.39 -11.19
CA ARG A 36 -8.70 8.61 -12.42
C ARG A 36 -7.86 9.02 -13.62
N ASP A 37 -7.54 10.30 -13.74
CA ASP A 37 -6.77 10.84 -14.87
C ASP A 37 -5.27 10.50 -14.79
N GLU A 38 -4.71 10.41 -13.61
CA GLU A 38 -3.31 9.95 -13.40
C GLU A 38 -3.17 8.46 -13.71
N LEU A 39 -4.20 7.66 -13.39
CA LEU A 39 -4.22 6.21 -13.65
C LEU A 39 -4.29 5.86 -15.15
N ARG A 40 -4.84 6.75 -15.99
CA ARG A 40 -4.86 6.57 -17.46
C ARG A 40 -3.47 6.54 -18.09
N GLN A 41 -2.45 7.09 -17.40
CA GLN A 41 -1.07 7.09 -17.87
C GLN A 41 -0.33 5.78 -17.51
N PHE A 42 -0.82 5.01 -16.54
CA PHE A 42 -0.24 3.73 -16.15
C PHE A 42 -0.85 2.56 -16.93
N ARG A 43 -0.35 2.33 -18.15
CA ARG A 43 -0.65 1.13 -18.93
C ARG A 43 0.25 -0.03 -18.47
N CYS A 44 -0.15 -0.75 -17.45
CA CYS A 44 0.44 -2.05 -17.16
C CYS A 44 -0.40 -3.15 -17.81
N GLY A 45 0.14 -3.78 -18.85
CA GLY A 45 -0.33 -5.09 -19.32
C GLY A 45 -1.67 -5.13 -20.05
N GLY A 46 -2.11 -4.05 -20.73
CA GLY A 46 -3.21 -4.12 -21.71
C GLY A 46 -4.61 -4.39 -21.17
N GLN A 47 -4.79 -4.62 -19.88
CA GLN A 47 -6.10 -4.74 -19.24
C GLN A 47 -6.55 -3.41 -18.63
N ASN A 48 -7.86 -3.22 -18.57
CA ASN A 48 -8.49 -2.00 -18.07
C ASN A 48 -8.36 -1.92 -16.54
N ILE A 49 -7.12 -1.59 -16.06
CA ILE A 49 -6.83 -1.37 -14.64
C ILE A 49 -7.83 -0.38 -14.02
N LEU A 50 -8.34 0.55 -14.84
CA LEU A 50 -9.35 1.53 -14.44
C LEU A 50 -10.69 0.92 -14.05
N GLU A 51 -11.15 -0.15 -14.74
CA GLU A 51 -12.38 -0.86 -14.36
C GLU A 51 -12.21 -1.61 -13.05
N GLU A 52 -11.06 -2.23 -12.87
CA GLU A 52 -10.74 -3.00 -11.67
C GLU A 52 -10.57 -2.07 -10.45
N ILE A 53 -9.91 -0.92 -10.64
CA ILE A 53 -9.77 0.11 -9.61
C ILE A 53 -11.12 0.75 -9.30
N GLY A 54 -11.95 1.00 -10.31
CA GLY A 54 -13.27 1.59 -10.14
C GLY A 54 -14.22 0.78 -9.23
N LYS A 55 -14.09 -0.55 -9.22
CA LYS A 55 -14.88 -1.42 -8.34
C LYS A 55 -14.57 -1.24 -6.85
N TYR A 56 -13.36 -0.79 -6.52
CA TYR A 56 -12.87 -0.66 -5.14
C TYR A 56 -12.46 0.78 -4.80
N SER A 57 -12.70 1.75 -5.69
CA SER A 57 -12.25 3.14 -5.53
C SER A 57 -12.75 3.80 -4.25
N ASP A 58 -13.97 3.47 -3.83
CA ASP A 58 -14.60 4.04 -2.64
C ASP A 58 -14.08 3.41 -1.33
N LEU A 59 -13.38 2.29 -1.43
CA LEU A 59 -12.84 1.55 -0.29
C LEU A 59 -11.34 1.80 -0.10
N VAL A 60 -10.58 2.02 -1.19
CA VAL A 60 -9.13 2.17 -1.14
C VAL A 60 -8.75 3.59 -0.77
N VAL A 61 -7.92 3.76 0.26
CA VAL A 61 -7.35 5.06 0.63
C VAL A 61 -5.87 5.20 0.29
N GLY A 62 -5.15 4.08 0.14
CA GLY A 62 -3.73 4.10 -0.18
C GLY A 62 -3.15 2.70 -0.42
N ASP A 63 -1.83 2.65 -0.58
CA ASP A 63 -1.08 1.41 -0.70
C ASP A 63 0.24 1.42 0.08
N LEU A 64 0.69 0.23 0.45
CA LEU A 64 2.04 -0.09 0.92
C LEU A 64 2.63 -1.15 0.00
N CYS A 65 3.76 -0.88 -0.63
CA CYS A 65 4.38 -1.79 -1.60
C CYS A 65 3.40 -2.24 -2.70
N ALA A 66 2.59 -1.31 -3.21
CA ALA A 66 1.49 -1.54 -4.16
C ALA A 66 0.35 -2.45 -3.65
N ARG A 67 0.33 -2.81 -2.36
CA ARG A 67 -0.78 -3.53 -1.71
C ARG A 67 -1.78 -2.53 -1.15
N ARG A 68 -2.96 -2.51 -1.72
CA ARG A 68 -4.02 -1.56 -1.38
C ARG A 68 -4.66 -1.88 -0.04
N PHE A 69 -5.01 -0.83 0.68
CA PHE A 69 -5.70 -0.93 1.96
C PHE A 69 -6.81 0.13 2.07
N ASN A 70 -7.76 -0.15 2.96
CA ASN A 70 -8.86 0.77 3.29
C ASN A 70 -8.53 1.66 4.50
N ILE A 71 -9.45 2.58 4.82
CA ILE A 71 -9.31 3.51 5.95
C ILE A 71 -9.22 2.78 7.31
N LYS A 72 -9.71 1.53 7.42
CA LYS A 72 -9.63 0.71 8.62
C LYS A 72 -8.27 0.02 8.78
N GLY A 73 -7.41 0.08 7.77
CA GLY A 73 -6.10 -0.57 7.73
C GLY A 73 -6.15 -2.02 7.27
N GLU A 74 -7.24 -2.44 6.64
CA GLU A 74 -7.36 -3.78 6.08
C GLU A 74 -6.82 -3.80 4.67
N PHE A 75 -5.94 -4.75 4.35
CA PHE A 75 -5.49 -4.98 2.98
C PHE A 75 -6.64 -5.56 2.16
N ILE A 76 -6.90 -4.95 1.01
CA ILE A 76 -8.04 -5.30 0.17
C ILE A 76 -7.70 -6.51 -0.70
N GLU A 77 -8.50 -7.57 -0.60
CA GLU A 77 -8.45 -8.71 -1.50
C GLU A 77 -9.04 -8.32 -2.86
N CYS A 78 -8.20 -8.15 -3.87
CA CYS A 78 -8.61 -7.82 -5.23
C CYS A 78 -7.67 -8.42 -6.27
N ASP A 79 -8.15 -8.59 -7.50
CA ASP A 79 -7.37 -9.16 -8.59
C ASP A 79 -6.08 -8.38 -8.86
N TYR A 80 -6.10 -7.07 -8.66
CA TYR A 80 -4.90 -6.23 -8.79
C TYR A 80 -3.81 -6.67 -7.79
N ASN A 81 -4.14 -6.78 -6.50
CA ASN A 81 -3.19 -7.22 -5.48
C ASN A 81 -2.67 -8.64 -5.76
N ASN A 82 -3.52 -9.49 -6.32
CA ASN A 82 -3.16 -10.86 -6.69
C ASN A 82 -2.17 -10.94 -7.87
N LYS A 83 -2.15 -9.94 -8.76
CA LYS A 83 -1.23 -9.89 -9.92
C LYS A 83 0.14 -9.30 -9.56
N ILE A 84 0.27 -8.56 -8.47
CA ILE A 84 1.52 -7.91 -8.08
C ILE A 84 2.53 -8.92 -7.55
N ILE A 85 3.78 -8.79 -8.02
CA ILE A 85 4.95 -9.44 -7.43
C ILE A 85 5.65 -8.39 -6.58
N GLY A 86 5.69 -8.61 -5.28
CA GLY A 86 6.26 -7.67 -4.32
C GLY A 86 5.99 -8.14 -2.88
N VAL A 87 6.55 -7.41 -1.94
CA VAL A 87 6.31 -7.62 -0.52
C VAL A 87 4.82 -7.48 -0.24
N ASP A 88 4.25 -8.44 0.47
CA ASP A 88 2.84 -8.41 0.87
C ASP A 88 2.66 -8.01 2.35
N GLY A 89 1.40 -7.87 2.76
CA GLY A 89 1.07 -7.49 4.13
C GLY A 89 1.54 -8.49 5.18
N ASN A 90 1.64 -9.79 4.85
CA ASN A 90 2.09 -10.81 5.79
C ASN A 90 3.61 -10.72 5.99
N ILE A 91 4.37 -10.50 4.91
CA ILE A 91 5.81 -10.25 4.99
C ILE A 91 6.09 -8.99 5.80
N LEU A 92 5.34 -7.89 5.57
CA LEU A 92 5.50 -6.66 6.35
C LEU A 92 5.19 -6.89 7.84
N LYS A 93 4.15 -7.65 8.17
CA LYS A 93 3.83 -8.01 9.57
C LYS A 93 4.90 -8.85 10.25
N ALA A 94 5.59 -9.70 9.49
CA ALA A 94 6.68 -10.53 9.99
C ALA A 94 8.01 -9.77 10.10
N THR A 95 8.15 -8.63 9.41
CA THR A 95 9.37 -7.81 9.44
C THR A 95 9.50 -7.06 10.76
N LYS A 96 10.65 -7.19 11.43
CA LYS A 96 10.87 -6.62 12.78
C LYS A 96 10.83 -5.11 12.83
N ASN A 97 11.31 -4.44 11.78
CA ASN A 97 11.44 -2.99 11.73
C ASN A 97 10.91 -2.46 10.39
N VAL A 98 9.71 -1.92 10.39
CA VAL A 98 9.10 -1.28 9.21
C VAL A 98 9.04 0.22 9.46
N MET A 99 9.76 0.98 8.65
CA MET A 99 9.73 2.44 8.64
C MET A 99 8.95 2.94 7.44
N ALA A 100 7.94 3.76 7.67
CA ALA A 100 7.23 4.45 6.60
C ALA A 100 7.53 5.94 6.60
N ILE A 101 7.58 6.53 5.40
CA ILE A 101 7.83 7.96 5.19
C ILE A 101 6.70 8.50 4.32
N ALA A 102 5.98 9.53 4.80
CA ALA A 102 4.94 10.18 4.02
C ALA A 102 4.77 11.65 4.41
N VAL A 103 4.57 12.50 3.42
CA VAL A 103 4.43 13.95 3.55
C VAL A 103 3.33 14.44 2.61
N GLY A 104 2.57 15.44 3.06
CA GLY A 104 1.61 16.18 2.26
C GLY A 104 0.15 15.92 2.60
N SER A 105 -0.66 16.99 2.59
CA SER A 105 -2.08 16.98 2.93
C SER A 105 -2.93 16.05 2.06
N SER A 106 -2.53 15.82 0.82
CA SER A 106 -3.24 14.88 -0.07
C SER A 106 -3.13 13.41 0.35
N LYS A 107 -2.27 13.08 1.33
CA LYS A 107 -2.03 11.72 1.82
C LYS A 107 -2.69 11.42 3.18
N ILE A 108 -3.45 12.33 3.76
CA ILE A 108 -3.96 12.19 5.14
C ILE A 108 -4.73 10.89 5.32
N PHE A 109 -5.69 10.57 4.46
CA PHE A 109 -6.46 9.31 4.56
C PHE A 109 -5.59 8.07 4.36
N ALA A 110 -4.65 8.14 3.41
CA ALA A 110 -3.69 7.06 3.18
C ALA A 110 -2.78 6.84 4.41
N ILE A 111 -2.32 7.91 5.05
CA ILE A 111 -1.52 7.85 6.28
C ILE A 111 -2.34 7.20 7.41
N ILE A 112 -3.58 7.64 7.63
CA ILE A 112 -4.44 7.06 8.69
C ILE A 112 -4.67 5.58 8.44
N GLY A 113 -5.04 5.18 7.21
CA GLY A 113 -5.24 3.79 6.85
C GLY A 113 -3.95 2.97 7.02
N ALA A 114 -2.80 3.49 6.56
CA ALA A 114 -1.50 2.83 6.69
C ALA A 114 -1.11 2.56 8.14
N LEU A 115 -1.27 3.55 9.03
CA LEU A 115 -0.98 3.38 10.46
C LEU A 115 -1.91 2.35 11.11
N ARG A 116 -3.17 2.28 10.67
CA ARG A 116 -4.14 1.28 11.15
C ARG A 116 -3.85 -0.13 10.66
N THR A 117 -3.03 -0.33 9.63
CA THR A 117 -2.58 -1.68 9.22
C THR A 117 -1.76 -2.37 10.30
N LYS A 118 -1.19 -1.59 11.24
CA LYS A 118 -0.30 -2.06 12.33
C LYS A 118 0.98 -2.75 11.84
N VAL A 119 1.38 -2.54 10.59
CA VAL A 119 2.66 -3.07 10.08
C VAL A 119 3.81 -2.06 10.25
N ILE A 120 3.51 -0.78 10.50
CA ILE A 120 4.48 0.31 10.60
C ILE A 120 4.95 0.44 12.06
N HIS A 121 6.26 0.37 12.28
CA HIS A 121 6.89 0.51 13.60
C HIS A 121 7.48 1.91 13.80
N TYR A 122 7.96 2.53 12.72
CA TYR A 122 8.55 3.86 12.72
C TYR A 122 7.90 4.68 11.63
N PHE A 123 7.50 5.91 11.94
CA PHE A 123 6.85 6.77 10.96
C PHE A 123 7.53 8.15 10.90
N VAL A 124 7.95 8.54 9.71
CA VAL A 124 8.56 9.83 9.41
C VAL A 124 7.56 10.70 8.65
N ILE A 125 7.22 11.83 9.22
CA ILE A 125 6.19 12.73 8.73
C ILE A 125 6.60 14.19 9.03
N ASP A 126 6.20 15.14 8.20
CA ASP A 126 6.37 16.56 8.52
C ASP A 126 5.31 17.07 9.51
N GLU A 127 5.64 18.14 10.20
CA GLU A 127 4.80 18.72 11.27
C GLU A 127 3.40 19.13 10.76
N ASN A 128 3.32 19.74 9.57
CA ASN A 128 2.06 20.21 9.03
C ASN A 128 1.11 19.07 8.69
N THR A 129 1.65 18.04 8.05
CA THR A 129 0.87 16.81 7.73
C THR A 129 0.45 16.10 9.02
N ALA A 130 1.34 16.01 10.01
CA ALA A 130 1.03 15.39 11.31
C ALA A 130 -0.11 16.12 12.04
N LYS A 131 -0.08 17.45 12.09
CA LYS A 131 -1.16 18.26 12.68
C LYS A 131 -2.51 18.01 12.01
N GLN A 132 -2.52 17.94 10.66
CA GLN A 132 -3.75 17.68 9.92
C GLN A 132 -4.31 16.27 10.18
N VAL A 133 -3.44 15.27 10.27
CA VAL A 133 -3.83 13.89 10.63
C VAL A 133 -4.46 13.87 12.01
N LEU A 134 -3.82 14.49 13.02
CA LEU A 134 -4.33 14.55 14.39
C LEU A 134 -5.67 15.26 14.46
N ASN A 135 -5.80 16.43 13.85
CA ASN A 135 -7.06 17.20 13.83
C ASN A 135 -8.21 16.40 13.22
N LEU A 136 -7.94 15.62 12.16
CA LEU A 136 -8.97 14.80 11.55
C LEU A 136 -9.39 13.63 12.46
N LEU A 137 -8.43 13.02 13.15
CA LEU A 137 -8.72 11.94 14.12
C LEU A 137 -9.53 12.45 15.31
N ASP A 138 -9.18 13.63 15.84
CA ASP A 138 -9.85 14.23 16.99
C ASP A 138 -11.27 14.70 16.65
N SER A 139 -11.52 15.15 15.41
CA SER A 139 -12.86 15.57 14.96
C SER A 139 -13.85 14.43 14.78
N GLY A 140 -13.38 13.19 14.73
CA GLY A 140 -14.23 12.03 14.44
C GLY A 140 -14.82 11.98 13.02
N SER A 141 -14.38 12.88 12.13
CA SER A 141 -14.92 13.06 10.76
C SER A 141 -14.32 12.10 9.73
N LEU A 142 -13.97 10.88 10.14
CA LEU A 142 -13.44 9.88 9.21
C LEU A 142 -14.58 9.20 8.43
N PRO A 143 -14.40 8.93 7.13
CA PRO A 143 -15.35 8.11 6.38
C PRO A 143 -15.46 6.71 7.03
N SER A 144 -16.68 6.20 7.05
CA SER A 144 -17.02 4.90 7.62
C SER A 144 -16.50 3.74 6.76
#